data_33ca16394416d5a058e9796c969795ad
#
_entry.id   33ca16394416d5a058e9796c969795ad
#
_cell.length_a   1.000
_cell.length_b   1.000
_cell.length_c   1.000
_cell.angle_alpha   90.00
_cell.angle_beta   90.00
_cell.angle_gamma   90.00
#
_symmetry.space_group_name_H-M   'P 1'
#
loop_
_entity.id
_entity.type
_entity.pdbx_description
1 polymer ?
#
loop_
_entity_poly.entity_id
_entity_poly.type
_entity_poly.pdbx_seq_one_letter_code
_entity_poly.pdbx_strand_id
1 'polypeptide(L)'
;SANDTIDAIIVANKSGLVAFKAKVFIDATGDGDVAAWAGASFKKGGEDGVVQSSTLCFSFANVDSYHYNLIGPSLHTSNKNSPIYDVIKSGKYPLIDKHFNSNLIGPDVVQFNAGHIDNIDSTDPWATTRAMATGRQIAEQYLEALKEVRPKAFGSAFVVKTASLLGVRDSRR
;
A
#
# COMPACT_ATOMS: atom_id res chain seq x y z
N SER A 1 26.21 19.53 -8.00
CA SER A 1 27.66 19.47 -8.16
C SER A 1 28.00 19.57 -9.63
N ALA A 2 29.02 20.35 -9.97
CA ALA A 2 29.43 20.56 -11.37
C ALA A 2 30.19 19.38 -12.00
N ASN A 3 30.35 18.25 -11.33
CA ASN A 3 31.28 17.20 -11.74
C ASN A 3 30.71 15.77 -11.82
N ASP A 4 29.43 15.54 -11.69
CA ASP A 4 28.81 14.20 -11.77
C ASP A 4 29.55 13.10 -10.97
N THR A 5 30.21 13.50 -9.86
CA THR A 5 31.02 12.63 -9.00
C THR A 5 30.49 12.65 -7.57
N ILE A 6 30.52 11.49 -6.91
CA ILE A 6 30.20 11.34 -5.50
C ILE A 6 31.49 11.31 -4.70
N ASP A 7 31.71 12.32 -3.86
CA ASP A 7 32.88 12.39 -2.97
C ASP A 7 32.67 11.54 -1.70
N ALA A 8 31.46 11.54 -1.17
CA ALA A 8 31.08 10.79 0.03
C ALA A 8 29.57 10.59 0.10
N ILE A 9 29.15 9.56 0.82
CA ILE A 9 27.76 9.34 1.24
C ILE A 9 27.66 9.66 2.73
N ILE A 10 26.73 10.56 3.10
CA ILE A 10 26.44 10.89 4.50
C ILE A 10 25.29 10.02 4.98
N VAL A 11 25.53 9.29 6.04
CA VAL A 11 24.56 8.35 6.64
C VAL A 11 24.27 8.75 8.08
N ALA A 12 22.99 8.84 8.43
CA ALA A 12 22.54 8.96 9.80
C ALA A 12 22.50 7.55 10.45
N ASN A 13 23.21 7.37 11.54
CA ASN A 13 23.22 6.13 12.33
C ASN A 13 23.27 6.43 13.83
N LYS A 14 23.42 5.39 14.67
CA LYS A 14 23.48 5.55 16.13
C LYS A 14 24.65 6.44 16.63
N SER A 15 25.69 6.59 15.84
CA SER A 15 26.83 7.45 16.15
C SER A 15 26.66 8.90 15.63
N GLY A 16 25.50 9.23 15.05
CA GLY A 16 25.21 10.50 14.42
C GLY A 16 25.40 10.47 12.91
N LEU A 17 25.79 11.57 12.31
CA LEU A 17 26.06 11.67 10.88
C LEU A 17 27.51 11.23 10.58
N VAL A 18 27.64 10.26 9.71
CA VAL A 18 28.94 9.70 9.31
C VAL A 18 29.09 9.79 7.79
N ALA A 19 30.24 10.29 7.32
CA ALA A 19 30.59 10.33 5.90
C ALA A 19 31.42 9.10 5.52
N PHE A 20 30.95 8.35 4.52
CA PHE A 20 31.68 7.23 3.94
C PHE A 20 32.29 7.68 2.60
N LYS A 21 33.61 7.49 2.46
CA LYS A 21 34.33 7.73 1.21
C LYS A 21 34.70 6.39 0.57
N ALA A 22 34.60 6.33 -0.75
CA ALA A 22 34.98 5.15 -1.53
C ALA A 22 35.51 5.57 -2.90
N LYS A 23 36.23 4.68 -3.57
CA LYS A 23 36.67 4.88 -4.97
C LYS A 23 35.51 4.70 -5.96
N VAL A 24 34.52 3.87 -5.60
CA VAL A 24 33.36 3.55 -6.43
C VAL A 24 32.17 3.44 -5.50
N PHE A 25 31.03 4.01 -5.91
CA PHE A 25 29.74 3.89 -5.26
C PHE A 25 28.81 3.11 -6.17
N ILE A 26 28.11 2.12 -5.62
CA ILE A 26 27.08 1.33 -6.32
C ILE A 26 25.77 1.57 -5.59
N ASP A 27 24.82 2.20 -6.28
CA ASP A 27 23.46 2.39 -5.77
C ASP A 27 22.60 1.16 -6.13
N ALA A 28 22.38 0.31 -5.14
CA ALA A 28 21.49 -0.85 -5.22
C ALA A 28 20.24 -0.68 -4.34
N THR A 29 19.85 0.56 -4.04
CA THR A 29 18.64 0.88 -3.28
C THR A 29 17.38 0.70 -4.13
N GLY A 30 16.22 0.60 -3.47
CA GLY A 30 14.94 0.42 -4.16
C GLY A 30 14.53 1.62 -5.01
N ASP A 31 14.95 2.84 -4.63
CA ASP A 31 14.50 4.08 -5.24
C ASP A 31 15.60 4.84 -5.99
N GLY A 32 16.85 4.35 -5.97
CA GLY A 32 17.99 4.97 -6.65
C GLY A 32 18.28 6.40 -6.15
N ASP A 33 18.13 6.64 -4.86
CA ASP A 33 18.24 8.00 -4.28
C ASP A 33 19.63 8.58 -4.48
N VAL A 34 20.67 7.80 -4.22
CA VAL A 34 22.06 8.26 -4.34
C VAL A 34 22.39 8.61 -5.79
N ALA A 35 21.98 7.79 -6.74
CA ALA A 35 22.16 8.05 -8.16
C ALA A 35 21.42 9.31 -8.60
N ALA A 36 20.16 9.48 -8.17
CA ALA A 36 19.37 10.66 -8.48
C ALA A 36 19.98 11.94 -7.88
N TRP A 37 20.44 11.91 -6.64
CA TRP A 37 21.09 13.05 -5.98
C TRP A 37 22.46 13.37 -6.60
N ALA A 38 23.12 12.36 -7.18
CA ALA A 38 24.36 12.55 -7.94
C ALA A 38 24.13 13.13 -9.35
N GLY A 39 22.87 13.31 -9.77
CA GLY A 39 22.54 13.92 -11.06
C GLY A 39 22.24 12.92 -12.18
N ALA A 40 22.16 11.63 -11.88
CA ALA A 40 21.75 10.64 -12.88
C ALA A 40 20.33 10.90 -13.38
N SER A 41 20.13 10.81 -14.68
CA SER A 41 18.79 10.92 -15.28
C SER A 41 17.94 9.69 -14.94
N PHE A 42 16.67 9.89 -14.67
CA PHE A 42 15.72 8.83 -14.37
C PHE A 42 14.34 9.17 -14.93
N LYS A 43 13.46 8.18 -14.99
CA LYS A 43 12.05 8.34 -15.29
C LYS A 43 11.22 7.96 -14.06
N LYS A 44 10.02 8.54 -13.93
CA LYS A 44 8.99 8.16 -12.96
C LYS A 44 7.72 7.77 -13.71
N GLY A 45 7.07 6.68 -13.27
CA GLY A 45 5.81 6.23 -13.85
C GLY A 45 5.91 5.76 -15.30
N GLY A 46 4.76 5.68 -15.97
CA GLY A 46 4.61 5.36 -17.37
C GLY A 46 5.07 6.48 -18.31
N GLU A 47 4.73 6.38 -19.61
CA GLU A 47 5.01 7.44 -20.59
C GLU A 47 4.25 8.73 -20.27
N ASP A 48 3.10 8.61 -19.63
CA ASP A 48 2.24 9.70 -19.13
C ASP A 48 2.68 10.24 -17.76
N GLY A 49 3.74 9.67 -17.15
CA GLY A 49 4.20 10.02 -15.81
C GLY A 49 3.36 9.45 -14.67
N VAL A 50 2.30 8.68 -14.98
CA VAL A 50 1.43 8.07 -13.96
C VAL A 50 2.13 6.86 -13.35
N VAL A 51 2.21 6.83 -12.02
CA VAL A 51 2.70 5.68 -11.24
C VAL A 51 1.55 4.72 -10.94
N GLN A 52 1.86 3.43 -10.81
CA GLN A 52 0.88 2.44 -10.41
C GLN A 52 0.35 2.75 -9.00
N SER A 53 -0.94 2.46 -8.79
CA SER A 53 -1.59 2.64 -7.49
C SER A 53 -0.89 1.85 -6.39
N SER A 54 -0.69 2.50 -5.24
CA SER A 54 -0.19 1.89 -4.02
C SER A 54 -1.32 1.24 -3.23
N THR A 55 -0.99 0.32 -2.34
CA THR A 55 -1.96 -0.32 -1.44
C THR A 55 -1.35 -0.48 -0.05
N LEU A 56 -2.13 -0.24 0.98
CA LEU A 56 -1.80 -0.60 2.35
C LEU A 56 -2.62 -1.82 2.74
N CYS A 57 -1.98 -3.00 2.75
CA CYS A 57 -2.65 -4.23 3.18
C CYS A 57 -3.07 -4.14 4.65
N PHE A 58 -4.18 -4.81 4.99
CA PHE A 58 -4.73 -4.84 6.34
C PHE A 58 -5.31 -6.21 6.67
N SER A 59 -5.59 -6.45 7.94
CA SER A 59 -6.19 -7.70 8.40
C SER A 59 -7.29 -7.43 9.40
N PHE A 60 -8.35 -8.23 9.31
CA PHE A 60 -9.42 -8.28 10.30
C PHE A 60 -9.33 -9.56 11.10
N ALA A 61 -9.56 -9.45 12.39
CA ALA A 61 -9.74 -10.58 13.30
C ALA A 61 -11.19 -10.68 13.76
N ASN A 62 -11.51 -11.80 14.43
CA ASN A 62 -12.85 -12.14 14.87
C ASN A 62 -13.87 -12.18 13.71
N VAL A 63 -13.40 -12.63 12.56
CA VAL A 63 -14.23 -12.97 11.40
C VAL A 63 -14.75 -14.37 11.61
N ASP A 64 -16.06 -14.61 11.40
CA ASP A 64 -16.59 -15.98 11.42
C ASP A 64 -16.05 -16.74 10.20
N SER A 65 -15.07 -17.63 10.45
CA SER A 65 -14.37 -18.39 9.40
C SER A 65 -15.31 -19.31 8.61
N TYR A 66 -16.34 -19.85 9.25
CA TYR A 66 -17.32 -20.71 8.57
C TYR A 66 -18.13 -19.90 7.54
N HIS A 67 -18.73 -18.78 7.97
CA HIS A 67 -19.48 -17.93 7.06
C HIS A 67 -18.60 -17.27 6.02
N TYR A 68 -17.35 -16.91 6.37
CA TYR A 68 -16.39 -16.38 5.38
C TYR A 68 -16.09 -17.41 4.28
N ASN A 69 -15.84 -18.66 4.63
CA ASN A 69 -15.54 -19.71 3.65
C ASN A 69 -16.71 -19.99 2.68
N LEU A 70 -17.94 -19.75 3.11
CA LEU A 70 -19.12 -19.85 2.24
C LEU A 70 -19.17 -18.73 1.18
N ILE A 71 -18.61 -17.56 1.47
CA ILE A 71 -18.75 -16.35 0.65
C ILE A 71 -17.44 -15.81 0.11
N GLY A 72 -16.28 -16.20 0.66
CA GLY A 72 -14.98 -15.63 0.36
C GLY A 72 -14.70 -15.44 -1.14
N PRO A 73 -14.85 -16.49 -1.97
CA PRO A 73 -14.65 -16.35 -3.41
C PRO A 73 -15.64 -15.40 -4.09
N SER A 74 -16.83 -15.22 -3.51
CA SER A 74 -17.84 -14.30 -4.06
C SER A 74 -17.58 -12.84 -3.75
N LEU A 75 -16.73 -12.56 -2.75
CA LEU A 75 -16.34 -11.19 -2.40
C LEU A 75 -15.32 -10.60 -3.39
N HIS A 76 -14.50 -11.45 -4.00
CA HIS A 76 -13.46 -10.99 -4.92
C HIS A 76 -14.06 -10.29 -6.14
N THR A 77 -13.49 -9.16 -6.51
CA THR A 77 -14.01 -8.31 -7.61
C THR A 77 -13.72 -8.84 -9.02
N SER A 78 -13.00 -9.95 -9.16
CA SER A 78 -13.04 -10.75 -10.38
C SER A 78 -14.41 -11.38 -10.64
N ASN A 79 -15.21 -11.55 -9.60
CA ASN A 79 -16.62 -11.94 -9.70
C ASN A 79 -17.47 -10.70 -9.98
N LYS A 80 -18.15 -10.67 -11.14
CA LYS A 80 -19.03 -9.56 -11.54
C LYS A 80 -20.20 -9.31 -10.59
N ASN A 81 -20.56 -10.32 -9.78
CA ASN A 81 -21.63 -10.24 -8.79
C ASN A 81 -21.10 -9.99 -7.37
N SER A 82 -19.85 -9.54 -7.25
CA SER A 82 -19.29 -9.19 -5.94
C SER A 82 -20.12 -8.08 -5.29
N PRO A 83 -20.49 -8.21 -4.01
CA PRO A 83 -21.22 -7.17 -3.27
C PRO A 83 -20.39 -5.87 -3.11
N ILE A 84 -19.08 -5.93 -3.35
CA ILE A 84 -18.23 -4.73 -3.34
C ILE A 84 -18.67 -3.73 -4.41
N TYR A 85 -19.19 -4.20 -5.56
CA TYR A 85 -19.73 -3.29 -6.58
C TYR A 85 -20.96 -2.53 -6.11
N ASP A 86 -21.84 -3.17 -5.30
CA ASP A 86 -22.99 -2.46 -4.71
C ASP A 86 -22.54 -1.47 -3.64
N VAL A 87 -21.52 -1.82 -2.86
CA VAL A 87 -20.89 -0.90 -1.90
C VAL A 87 -20.36 0.35 -2.61
N ILE A 88 -19.60 0.17 -3.70
CA ILE A 88 -19.06 1.27 -4.50
C ILE A 88 -20.20 2.13 -5.06
N LYS A 89 -21.22 1.49 -5.65
CA LYS A 89 -22.37 2.18 -6.25
C LYS A 89 -23.18 2.99 -5.24
N SER A 90 -23.20 2.59 -3.97
CA SER A 90 -23.91 3.31 -2.91
C SER A 90 -23.32 4.69 -2.63
N GLY A 91 -22.04 4.90 -2.92
CA GLY A 91 -21.30 6.13 -2.59
C GLY A 91 -21.11 6.37 -1.07
N LYS A 92 -21.56 5.46 -0.21
CA LYS A 92 -21.49 5.61 1.25
C LYS A 92 -20.05 5.52 1.78
N TYR A 93 -19.19 4.77 1.07
CA TYR A 93 -17.81 4.49 1.44
C TYR A 93 -16.86 4.98 0.33
N PRO A 94 -16.56 6.27 0.27
CA PRO A 94 -15.91 6.91 -0.88
C PRO A 94 -14.48 6.47 -1.14
N LEU A 95 -13.82 5.81 -0.17
CA LEU A 95 -12.45 5.29 -0.35
C LEU A 95 -12.42 3.84 -0.83
N ILE A 96 -13.58 3.19 -0.96
CA ILE A 96 -13.66 1.82 -1.48
C ILE A 96 -13.71 1.85 -2.99
N ASP A 97 -12.83 1.07 -3.62
CA ASP A 97 -12.78 0.89 -5.05
C ASP A 97 -12.91 -0.60 -5.46
N LYS A 98 -12.74 -0.86 -6.76
CA LYS A 98 -12.83 -2.22 -7.31
C LYS A 98 -11.63 -3.12 -7.03
N HIS A 99 -10.56 -2.62 -6.39
CA HIS A 99 -9.42 -3.44 -6.00
C HIS A 99 -9.71 -4.13 -4.69
N PHE A 100 -10.15 -5.37 -4.76
CA PHE A 100 -10.50 -6.17 -3.59
C PHE A 100 -10.05 -7.61 -3.73
N ASN A 101 -9.15 -8.02 -2.87
CA ASN A 101 -8.70 -9.39 -2.70
C ASN A 101 -8.62 -9.71 -1.20
N SER A 102 -9.08 -10.88 -0.81
CA SER A 102 -9.07 -11.32 0.59
C SER A 102 -8.77 -12.81 0.70
N ASN A 103 -8.06 -13.19 1.76
CA ASN A 103 -7.72 -14.57 2.07
C ASN A 103 -7.79 -14.82 3.57
N LEU A 104 -8.35 -15.97 3.95
CA LEU A 104 -8.24 -16.48 5.31
C LEU A 104 -6.79 -16.93 5.54
N ILE A 105 -6.10 -16.34 6.52
CA ILE A 105 -4.69 -16.62 6.82
C ILE A 105 -4.47 -17.36 8.13
N GLY A 106 -5.53 -17.57 8.89
CA GLY A 106 -5.56 -18.31 10.16
C GLY A 106 -6.98 -18.37 10.70
N PRO A 107 -7.21 -19.07 11.82
CA PRO A 107 -8.52 -19.11 12.44
C PRO A 107 -9.02 -17.68 12.69
N ASP A 108 -10.20 -17.37 12.13
CA ASP A 108 -10.91 -16.09 12.30
C ASP A 108 -10.11 -14.83 11.93
N VAL A 109 -9.06 -14.99 11.10
CA VAL A 109 -8.23 -13.87 10.62
C VAL A 109 -8.21 -13.85 9.09
N VAL A 110 -8.68 -12.75 8.52
CA VAL A 110 -8.71 -12.51 7.08
C VAL A 110 -7.77 -11.35 6.74
N GLN A 111 -6.89 -11.57 5.78
CA GLN A 111 -6.01 -10.54 5.22
C GLN A 111 -6.60 -9.99 3.92
N PHE A 112 -6.39 -8.70 3.72
CA PHE A 112 -6.86 -7.96 2.55
C PHE A 112 -5.72 -7.29 1.81
N ASN A 113 -5.74 -7.44 0.49
CA ASN A 113 -5.06 -6.58 -0.46
C ASN A 113 -6.16 -5.84 -1.22
N ALA A 114 -6.57 -4.70 -0.70
CA ALA A 114 -7.77 -4.01 -1.14
C ALA A 114 -7.61 -2.49 -1.01
N GLY A 115 -8.30 -1.77 -1.90
CA GLY A 115 -8.23 -0.32 -2.02
C GLY A 115 -6.96 0.16 -2.73
N HIS A 116 -7.12 1.16 -3.59
CA HIS A 116 -6.03 1.84 -4.24
C HIS A 116 -5.77 3.21 -3.60
N ILE A 117 -4.52 3.61 -3.59
CA ILE A 117 -4.08 4.94 -3.23
C ILE A 117 -3.27 5.44 -4.43
N ASP A 118 -3.89 6.33 -5.20
CA ASP A 118 -3.38 6.78 -6.48
C ASP A 118 -2.46 7.99 -6.36
N ASN A 119 -1.64 8.21 -7.38
CA ASN A 119 -0.81 9.41 -7.56
C ASN A 119 0.15 9.68 -6.40
N ILE A 120 0.75 8.62 -5.84
CA ILE A 120 1.71 8.75 -4.75
C ILE A 120 3.12 8.90 -5.33
N ASP A 121 3.74 10.07 -5.12
CA ASP A 121 5.18 10.21 -5.31
C ASP A 121 5.91 9.56 -4.13
N SER A 122 6.42 8.35 -4.35
CA SER A 122 7.15 7.59 -3.32
C SER A 122 8.49 8.21 -2.94
N THR A 123 8.98 9.17 -3.71
CA THR A 123 10.20 9.93 -3.41
C THR A 123 9.93 11.14 -2.51
N ASP A 124 8.65 11.43 -2.21
CA ASP A 124 8.22 12.41 -1.21
C ASP A 124 7.78 11.69 0.08
N PRO A 125 8.53 11.81 1.19
CA PRO A 125 8.18 11.15 2.45
C PRO A 125 6.84 11.64 3.02
N TRP A 126 6.43 12.86 2.73
CA TRP A 126 5.14 13.39 3.16
C TRP A 126 3.98 12.79 2.35
N ALA A 127 4.18 12.56 1.03
CA ALA A 127 3.19 11.84 0.22
C ALA A 127 2.99 10.41 0.73
N THR A 128 4.09 9.70 1.04
CA THR A 128 4.06 8.37 1.63
C THR A 128 3.35 8.37 2.99
N THR A 129 3.62 9.35 3.85
CA THR A 129 2.97 9.50 5.16
C THR A 129 1.45 9.70 5.01
N ARG A 130 1.04 10.59 4.12
CA ARG A 130 -0.39 10.82 3.82
C ARG A 130 -1.05 9.56 3.28
N ALA A 131 -0.38 8.85 2.36
CA ALA A 131 -0.87 7.60 1.79
C ALA A 131 -1.08 6.50 2.86
N MET A 132 -0.15 6.38 3.81
CA MET A 132 -0.30 5.47 4.96
C MET A 132 -1.52 5.81 5.82
N ALA A 133 -1.80 7.10 6.05
CA ALA A 133 -2.99 7.54 6.78
C ALA A 133 -4.27 7.20 6.01
N THR A 134 -4.31 7.50 4.71
CA THR A 134 -5.43 7.15 3.82
C THR A 134 -5.67 5.64 3.78
N GLY A 135 -4.61 4.82 3.70
CA GLY A 135 -4.73 3.36 3.72
C GLY A 135 -5.38 2.82 4.99
N ARG A 136 -5.15 3.45 6.15
CA ARG A 136 -5.83 3.09 7.40
C ARG A 136 -7.33 3.46 7.35
N GLN A 137 -7.67 4.61 6.79
CA GLN A 137 -9.07 5.00 6.58
C GLN A 137 -9.78 4.05 5.61
N ILE A 138 -9.10 3.59 4.56
CA ILE A 138 -9.59 2.57 3.64
C ILE A 138 -9.93 1.28 4.41
N ALA A 139 -9.04 0.81 5.30
CA ALA A 139 -9.27 -0.39 6.09
C ALA A 139 -10.53 -0.27 6.98
N GLU A 140 -10.72 0.89 7.63
CA GLU A 140 -11.93 1.15 8.43
C GLU A 140 -13.19 1.18 7.57
N GLN A 141 -13.17 1.82 6.41
CA GLN A 141 -14.32 1.83 5.49
C GLN A 141 -14.67 0.43 4.99
N TYR A 142 -13.67 -0.41 4.66
CA TYR A 142 -13.93 -1.81 4.31
C TYR A 142 -14.52 -2.60 5.47
N LEU A 143 -14.07 -2.37 6.71
CA LEU A 143 -14.64 -3.03 7.88
C LEU A 143 -16.12 -2.72 8.01
N GLU A 144 -16.49 -1.45 8.00
CA GLU A 144 -17.89 -1.02 8.13
C GLU A 144 -18.75 -1.51 6.97
N ALA A 145 -18.25 -1.43 5.74
CA ALA A 145 -18.96 -1.92 4.57
C ALA A 145 -19.21 -3.44 4.63
N LEU A 146 -18.19 -4.22 5.03
CA LEU A 146 -18.32 -5.68 5.13
C LEU A 146 -19.23 -6.11 6.29
N LYS A 147 -19.23 -5.39 7.41
CA LYS A 147 -20.23 -5.59 8.48
C LYS A 147 -21.65 -5.41 7.98
N GLU A 148 -21.88 -4.41 7.14
CA GLU A 148 -23.20 -4.12 6.60
C GLU A 148 -23.66 -5.17 5.58
N VAL A 149 -22.80 -5.49 4.60
CA VAL A 149 -23.20 -6.38 3.49
C VAL A 149 -23.03 -7.86 3.81
N ARG A 150 -22.24 -8.21 4.81
CA ARG A 150 -21.94 -9.60 5.21
C ARG A 150 -21.88 -9.76 6.74
N PRO A 151 -22.94 -9.37 7.47
CA PRO A 151 -22.94 -9.33 8.95
C PRO A 151 -22.65 -10.67 9.60
N LYS A 152 -23.03 -11.79 8.99
CA LYS A 152 -22.75 -13.14 9.54
C LYS A 152 -21.25 -13.45 9.59
N ALA A 153 -20.49 -12.98 8.59
CA ALA A 153 -19.06 -13.20 8.55
C ALA A 153 -18.28 -12.13 9.32
N PHE A 154 -18.69 -10.86 9.18
CA PHE A 154 -17.89 -9.71 9.64
C PHE A 154 -18.50 -8.92 10.80
N GLY A 155 -19.71 -9.25 11.26
CA GLY A 155 -20.44 -8.46 12.27
C GLY A 155 -19.64 -8.18 13.54
N SER A 156 -18.84 -9.13 14.00
CA SER A 156 -17.97 -9.00 15.19
C SER A 156 -16.51 -8.68 14.86
N ALA A 157 -16.18 -8.52 13.57
CA ALA A 157 -14.81 -8.29 13.14
C ALA A 157 -14.28 -6.92 13.55
N PHE A 158 -12.97 -6.81 13.67
CA PHE A 158 -12.25 -5.57 13.91
C PHE A 158 -10.91 -5.54 13.16
N VAL A 159 -10.40 -4.34 12.91
CA VAL A 159 -9.05 -4.19 12.32
C VAL A 159 -8.03 -4.60 13.36
N VAL A 160 -7.31 -5.70 13.10
CA VAL A 160 -6.24 -6.16 14.00
C VAL A 160 -4.89 -5.59 13.59
N LYS A 161 -4.70 -5.34 12.30
CA LYS A 161 -3.41 -4.87 11.77
C LYS A 161 -3.59 -4.15 10.43
N THR A 162 -2.81 -3.09 10.23
CA THR A 162 -2.46 -2.56 8.91
C THR A 162 -0.98 -2.84 8.64
N ALA A 163 -0.58 -2.93 7.39
CA ALA A 163 0.82 -3.14 7.03
C ALA A 163 1.72 -2.04 7.60
N SER A 164 2.95 -2.40 7.94
CA SER A 164 3.95 -1.44 8.43
C SER A 164 4.53 -0.57 7.32
N LEU A 165 4.45 -1.05 6.07
CA LEU A 165 4.95 -0.38 4.88
C LEU A 165 3.83 -0.26 3.85
N LEU A 166 3.81 0.87 3.15
CA LEU A 166 2.98 1.04 1.97
C LEU A 166 3.50 0.16 0.84
N GLY A 167 2.61 -0.51 0.13
CA GLY A 167 2.93 -1.25 -1.09
C GLY A 167 3.15 -0.29 -2.25
N VAL A 168 4.29 0.42 -2.24
CA VAL A 168 4.71 1.29 -3.33
C VAL A 168 5.07 0.46 -4.55
N ARG A 169 4.71 0.92 -5.75
CA ARG A 169 4.91 0.17 -6.99
C ARG A 169 6.09 0.69 -7.78
N ASP A 170 6.08 1.97 -8.10
CA ASP A 170 7.08 2.62 -8.92
C ASP A 170 7.67 3.82 -8.19
N SER A 171 8.97 4.00 -8.29
CA SER A 171 9.63 5.23 -7.90
C SER A 171 10.42 5.79 -9.09
N ARG A 172 11.72 5.58 -9.11
CA ARG A 172 12.61 5.95 -10.21
C ARG A 172 13.03 4.72 -11.00
N ARG A 173 13.21 4.88 -12.30
CA ARG A 173 13.76 3.88 -13.21
C ARG A 173 14.60 4.53 -14.33
#